data_491de4f85b566cc3b7423ac8b956dd79
#
_entry.id   491de4f85b566cc3b7423ac8b956dd79
#
_cell.length_a   1.000
_cell.length_b   1.000
_cell.length_c   1.000
_cell.angle_alpha   90.00
_cell.angle_beta   90.00
_cell.angle_gamma   90.00
#
_symmetry.space_group_name_H-M   'P 1'
#
loop_
_entity.id
_entity.type
_entity.pdbx_description
1 polymer ?
#
loop_
_entity_poly.entity_id
_entity_poly.type
_entity_poly.pdbx_seq_one_letter_code
_entity_poly.pdbx_strand_id
1 'polypeptide(L)'
;MFDPTIFDNLKTVVEGAIYDLDISDELITVVDRSDVVDLAKFTRAYALSFQLRHAHEVTCTISLAMTLQHIANELLYEDVTHAGCTVTVSFSFLATNVDGADVEQTLKHIWGERRIILQTLTYTYGQNEQYTHEVTIDFGRTINESHVDDLLHMIPYIIRSLEQLQQYAA
;
A
#
# COMPACT_ATOMS: atom_id res chain seq x y z
N MET A 1 4.56 -28.67 -7.26
CA MET A 1 3.91 -27.70 -6.39
C MET A 1 4.03 -26.32 -7.04
N PHE A 2 2.95 -25.64 -7.09
CA PHE A 2 2.89 -24.33 -7.74
C PHE A 2 3.21 -23.25 -6.69
N ASP A 3 4.44 -22.85 -6.61
CA ASP A 3 4.93 -21.97 -5.55
C ASP A 3 5.71 -20.79 -6.15
N PRO A 4 5.03 -19.67 -6.43
CA PRO A 4 5.68 -18.48 -6.92
C PRO A 4 6.53 -17.83 -5.81
N THR A 5 7.83 -17.86 -5.98
CA THR A 5 8.80 -17.44 -4.95
C THR A 5 9.00 -15.93 -4.89
N ILE A 6 8.80 -15.22 -5.99
CA ILE A 6 8.99 -13.75 -6.05
C ILE A 6 8.05 -13.04 -5.07
N PHE A 7 6.78 -13.44 -5.04
CA PHE A 7 5.81 -12.84 -4.13
C PHE A 7 6.20 -13.00 -2.65
N ASP A 8 6.57 -14.22 -2.25
CA ASP A 8 6.97 -14.49 -0.87
C ASP A 8 8.23 -13.75 -0.46
N ASN A 9 9.18 -13.59 -1.37
CA ASN A 9 10.41 -12.83 -1.13
C ASN A 9 10.10 -11.32 -0.95
N LEU A 10 9.28 -10.74 -1.80
CA LEU A 10 8.86 -9.34 -1.69
C LEU A 10 8.03 -9.10 -0.42
N LYS A 11 7.11 -10.01 -0.10
CA LYS A 11 6.34 -9.99 1.14
C LYS A 11 7.25 -9.97 2.36
N THR A 12 8.25 -10.86 2.42
CA THR A 12 9.20 -10.94 3.53
C THR A 12 9.98 -9.63 3.69
N VAL A 13 10.40 -9.00 2.60
CA VAL A 13 11.09 -7.71 2.63
C VAL A 13 10.19 -6.61 3.22
N VAL A 14 8.95 -6.51 2.76
CA VAL A 14 7.99 -5.52 3.26
C VAL A 14 7.68 -5.76 4.74
N GLU A 15 7.38 -7.00 5.11
CA GLU A 15 7.11 -7.35 6.51
C GLU A 15 8.28 -6.98 7.41
N GLY A 16 9.49 -7.38 7.06
CA GLY A 16 10.69 -7.10 7.85
C GLY A 16 10.90 -5.61 8.07
N ALA A 17 10.81 -4.82 7.02
CA ALA A 17 11.00 -3.38 7.09
C ALA A 17 9.93 -2.66 7.94
N ILE A 18 8.67 -3.06 7.82
CA ILE A 18 7.57 -2.45 8.59
C ILE A 18 7.62 -2.89 10.06
N TYR A 19 7.88 -4.16 10.35
CA TYR A 19 8.00 -4.63 11.73
C TYR A 19 9.24 -4.07 12.44
N ASP A 20 10.32 -3.75 11.73
CA ASP A 20 11.46 -3.04 12.33
C ASP A 20 11.04 -1.64 12.80
N LEU A 21 10.21 -0.93 12.03
CA LEU A 21 9.67 0.38 12.42
C LEU A 21 8.71 0.29 13.62
N ASP A 22 7.98 -0.81 13.76
CA ASP A 22 7.08 -1.03 14.90
C ASP A 22 7.87 -1.41 16.16
N ILE A 23 8.71 -2.43 16.07
CA ILE A 23 9.35 -3.06 17.24
C ILE A 23 10.63 -2.33 17.67
N SER A 24 11.50 -1.99 16.71
CA SER A 24 12.82 -1.43 17.01
C SER A 24 12.79 0.09 17.15
N ASP A 25 12.13 0.77 16.22
CA ASP A 25 12.11 2.23 16.15
C ASP A 25 10.94 2.85 16.91
N GLU A 26 9.92 2.05 17.26
CA GLU A 26 8.70 2.49 17.94
C GLU A 26 8.00 3.67 17.24
N LEU A 27 8.14 3.77 15.92
CA LEU A 27 7.62 4.86 15.12
C LEU A 27 6.17 4.64 14.70
N ILE A 28 5.83 3.39 14.41
CA ILE A 28 4.50 2.98 13.94
C ILE A 28 3.91 1.89 14.82
N THR A 29 2.66 1.57 14.60
CA THR A 29 1.98 0.39 15.14
C THR A 29 1.27 -0.33 14.02
N VAL A 30 1.57 -1.62 13.83
CA VAL A 30 0.85 -2.49 12.90
C VAL A 30 -0.53 -2.78 13.48
N VAL A 31 -1.58 -2.51 12.70
CA VAL A 31 -2.97 -2.63 13.15
C VAL A 31 -3.75 -3.73 12.46
N ASP A 32 -3.34 -4.12 11.25
CA ASP A 32 -3.99 -5.22 10.51
C ASP A 32 -3.03 -5.90 9.55
N ARG A 33 -3.32 -7.15 9.24
CA ARG A 33 -2.55 -7.98 8.32
C ARG A 33 -3.47 -8.99 7.63
N SER A 34 -3.31 -9.11 6.33
CA SER A 34 -4.11 -10.04 5.50
C SER A 34 -3.21 -10.72 4.45
N ASP A 35 -3.41 -12.01 4.26
CA ASP A 35 -2.77 -12.78 3.19
C ASP A 35 -3.82 -13.76 2.64
N VAL A 36 -4.35 -13.47 1.46
CA VAL A 36 -5.53 -14.13 0.90
C VAL A 36 -5.20 -14.74 -0.46
N VAL A 37 -5.63 -15.98 -0.65
CA VAL A 37 -5.62 -16.66 -1.94
C VAL A 37 -7.07 -16.82 -2.42
N ASP A 38 -7.38 -16.26 -3.59
CA ASP A 38 -8.67 -16.50 -4.26
C ASP A 38 -8.52 -17.71 -5.19
N LEU A 39 -9.09 -18.83 -4.77
CA LEU A 39 -9.01 -20.09 -5.53
C LEU A 39 -9.83 -20.06 -6.83
N ALA A 40 -10.85 -19.21 -6.92
CA ALA A 40 -11.67 -19.10 -8.12
C ALA A 40 -10.96 -18.34 -9.24
N LYS A 41 -10.21 -17.31 -8.88
CA LYS A 41 -9.47 -16.45 -9.84
C LYS A 41 -7.99 -16.79 -9.93
N PHE A 42 -7.51 -17.61 -9.01
CA PHE A 42 -6.10 -17.94 -8.86
C PHE A 42 -5.23 -16.71 -8.65
N THR A 43 -5.63 -15.87 -7.70
CA THR A 43 -4.92 -14.65 -7.33
C THR A 43 -4.48 -14.72 -5.86
N ARG A 44 -3.43 -13.98 -5.53
CA ARG A 44 -2.99 -13.80 -4.15
C ARG A 44 -2.84 -12.32 -3.83
N ALA A 45 -3.30 -11.93 -2.67
CA ALA A 45 -3.17 -10.56 -2.18
C ALA A 45 -2.68 -10.56 -0.73
N TYR A 46 -1.65 -9.77 -0.47
CA TYR A 46 -1.11 -9.51 0.84
C TYR A 46 -1.28 -8.03 1.16
N ALA A 47 -1.70 -7.73 2.37
CA ALA A 47 -1.84 -6.36 2.86
C ALA A 47 -1.36 -6.24 4.30
N LEU A 48 -0.65 -5.17 4.60
CA LEU A 48 -0.18 -4.82 5.94
C LEU A 48 -0.56 -3.38 6.23
N SER A 49 -1.35 -3.17 7.30
CA SER A 49 -1.86 -1.85 7.68
C SER A 49 -1.23 -1.38 8.99
N PHE A 50 -0.85 -0.13 9.03
CA PHE A 50 -0.20 0.48 10.17
C PHE A 50 -0.50 1.98 10.29
N GLN A 51 -0.26 2.52 11.47
CA GLN A 51 -0.47 3.93 11.83
C GLN A 51 0.78 4.47 12.50
N LEU A 52 0.95 5.79 12.52
CA LEU A 52 1.95 6.41 13.38
C LEU A 52 1.62 6.14 14.85
N ARG A 53 2.62 5.86 15.69
CA ARG A 53 2.40 5.52 17.10
C ARG A 53 1.74 6.65 17.90
N HIS A 54 2.00 7.88 17.53
CA HIS A 54 1.50 9.08 18.23
C HIS A 54 0.42 9.87 17.47
N ALA A 55 -0.01 9.37 16.30
CA ALA A 55 -1.03 9.99 15.47
C ALA A 55 -1.78 8.91 14.68
N HIS A 56 -2.92 8.49 15.20
CA HIS A 56 -3.64 7.28 14.76
C HIS A 56 -4.77 7.54 13.77
N GLU A 57 -4.95 8.79 13.36
CA GLU A 57 -6.07 9.20 12.52
C GLU A 57 -5.96 8.71 11.09
N VAL A 58 -4.73 8.51 10.61
CA VAL A 58 -4.45 8.02 9.26
C VAL A 58 -3.86 6.62 9.31
N THR A 59 -4.47 5.70 8.58
CA THR A 59 -3.97 4.33 8.40
C THR A 59 -3.34 4.18 7.03
N CYS A 60 -2.11 3.70 6.97
CA CYS A 60 -1.46 3.30 5.73
C CYS A 60 -1.62 1.79 5.52
N THR A 61 -1.88 1.38 4.29
CA THR A 61 -1.88 -0.03 3.89
C THR A 61 -0.95 -0.21 2.70
N ILE A 62 0.04 -1.08 2.84
CA ILE A 62 0.87 -1.57 1.74
C ILE A 62 0.26 -2.88 1.26
N SER A 63 0.00 -2.98 -0.04
CA SER A 63 -0.57 -4.19 -0.65
C SER A 63 0.31 -4.71 -1.77
N LEU A 64 0.51 -6.02 -1.77
CA LEU A 64 1.12 -6.79 -2.86
C LEU A 64 0.02 -7.66 -3.49
N ALA A 65 -0.11 -7.63 -4.79
CA ALA A 65 -1.10 -8.42 -5.50
C ALA A 65 -0.46 -9.18 -6.68
N MET A 66 -0.81 -10.45 -6.79
CA MET A 66 -0.34 -11.34 -7.85
C MET A 66 -1.54 -11.98 -8.54
N THR A 67 -1.62 -11.79 -9.85
CA THR A 67 -2.67 -12.40 -10.69
C THR A 67 -2.20 -13.70 -11.30
N LEU A 68 -3.13 -14.46 -11.89
CA LEU A 68 -2.81 -15.66 -12.66
C LEU A 68 -1.77 -15.37 -13.76
N GLN A 69 -1.83 -14.21 -14.40
CA GLN A 69 -0.87 -13.84 -15.44
C GLN A 69 0.55 -13.67 -14.89
N HIS A 70 0.70 -13.06 -13.71
CA HIS A 70 2.01 -12.96 -13.03
C HIS A 70 2.58 -14.34 -12.72
N ILE A 71 1.74 -15.24 -12.21
CA ILE A 71 2.11 -16.62 -11.89
C ILE A 71 2.54 -17.37 -13.16
N ALA A 72 1.78 -17.25 -14.23
CA ALA A 72 2.09 -17.89 -15.51
C ALA A 72 3.40 -17.35 -16.08
N ASN A 73 3.66 -16.05 -16.02
CA ASN A 73 4.90 -15.44 -16.49
C ASN A 73 6.12 -15.98 -15.72
N GLU A 74 5.99 -16.15 -14.40
CA GLU A 74 7.07 -16.67 -13.57
C GLU A 74 7.34 -18.17 -13.82
N LEU A 75 6.29 -18.99 -13.86
CA LEU A 75 6.43 -20.46 -13.79
C LEU A 75 6.36 -21.15 -15.13
N LEU A 76 5.66 -20.57 -16.12
CA LEU A 76 5.46 -21.20 -17.42
C LEU A 76 6.28 -20.57 -18.54
N TYR A 77 6.42 -19.27 -18.51
CA TYR A 77 7.06 -18.54 -19.60
C TYR A 77 8.46 -18.05 -19.27
N GLU A 78 8.87 -18.16 -18.00
CA GLU A 78 10.16 -17.66 -17.50
C GLU A 78 10.40 -16.20 -17.91
N ASP A 79 9.32 -15.43 -18.00
CA ASP A 79 9.36 -14.01 -18.37
C ASP A 79 9.68 -13.15 -17.13
N VAL A 80 10.98 -12.92 -16.94
CA VAL A 80 11.50 -12.17 -15.79
C VAL A 80 10.98 -10.73 -15.74
N THR A 81 10.62 -10.15 -16.88
CA THR A 81 10.17 -8.75 -16.97
C THR A 81 8.74 -8.58 -16.46
N HIS A 82 7.85 -9.54 -16.72
CA HIS A 82 6.44 -9.49 -16.36
C HIS A 82 6.05 -10.44 -15.22
N ALA A 83 7.01 -11.19 -14.71
CA ALA A 83 6.85 -11.99 -13.51
C ALA A 83 6.94 -11.11 -12.26
N GLY A 84 6.20 -11.43 -11.23
CA GLY A 84 6.23 -10.73 -9.96
C GLY A 84 4.86 -10.35 -9.43
N CYS A 85 4.73 -9.14 -8.92
CA CYS A 85 3.48 -8.63 -8.38
C CYS A 85 3.33 -7.12 -8.61
N THR A 86 2.14 -6.60 -8.36
CA THR A 86 1.89 -5.17 -8.27
C THR A 86 1.93 -4.72 -6.81
N VAL A 87 2.36 -3.47 -6.59
CA VAL A 87 2.38 -2.81 -5.28
C VAL A 87 1.49 -1.60 -5.32
N THR A 88 0.67 -1.44 -4.29
CA THR A 88 -0.08 -0.22 -4.02
C THR A 88 0.15 0.24 -2.59
N VAL A 89 0.12 1.54 -2.39
CA VAL A 89 0.14 2.17 -1.07
C VAL A 89 -1.13 2.99 -0.94
N SER A 90 -1.94 2.72 0.07
CA SER A 90 -3.14 3.50 0.34
C SER A 90 -3.12 4.10 1.73
N PHE A 91 -3.78 5.24 1.86
CA PHE A 91 -3.98 5.96 3.11
C PHE A 91 -5.47 6.15 3.32
N SER A 92 -5.95 5.83 4.50
CA SER A 92 -7.37 5.95 4.87
C SER A 92 -7.53 6.76 6.14
N PHE A 93 -8.46 7.70 6.14
CA PHE A 93 -8.79 8.53 7.30
C PHE A 93 -10.23 9.02 7.23
N LEU A 94 -10.79 9.39 8.37
CA LEU A 94 -12.08 10.06 8.44
C LEU A 94 -11.89 11.55 8.17
N ALA A 95 -12.76 12.14 7.37
CA ALA A 95 -12.77 13.57 7.08
C ALA A 95 -14.18 14.15 7.15
N THR A 96 -14.30 15.38 7.64
CA THR A 96 -15.55 16.16 7.61
C THR A 96 -15.60 17.09 6.42
N ASN A 97 -14.44 17.65 6.05
CA ASN A 97 -14.26 18.46 4.84
C ASN A 97 -13.36 17.72 3.87
N VAL A 98 -13.76 17.68 2.61
CA VAL A 98 -12.98 17.03 1.58
C VAL A 98 -12.29 18.08 0.74
N ASP A 99 -10.98 18.19 0.91
CA ASP A 99 -10.11 18.95 0.01
C ASP A 99 -9.22 18.01 -0.79
N GLY A 100 -9.82 17.35 -1.77
CA GLY A 100 -9.12 16.38 -2.61
C GLY A 100 -7.98 16.98 -3.43
N ALA A 101 -8.09 18.25 -3.81
CA ALA A 101 -7.04 18.93 -4.56
C ALA A 101 -5.79 19.16 -3.70
N ASP A 102 -5.95 19.60 -2.47
CA ASP A 102 -4.84 19.80 -1.52
C ASP A 102 -4.18 18.47 -1.13
N VAL A 103 -4.98 17.43 -0.88
CA VAL A 103 -4.48 16.08 -0.62
C VAL A 103 -3.64 15.57 -1.79
N GLU A 104 -4.14 15.71 -3.02
CA GLU A 104 -3.41 15.31 -4.22
C GLU A 104 -2.10 16.08 -4.36
N GLN A 105 -2.12 17.39 -4.17
CA GLN A 105 -0.92 18.24 -4.27
C GLN A 105 0.12 17.87 -3.20
N THR A 106 -0.31 17.62 -1.97
CA THR A 106 0.56 17.20 -0.88
C THR A 106 1.27 15.88 -1.22
N LEU A 107 0.53 14.91 -1.73
CA LEU A 107 1.11 13.62 -2.09
C LEU A 107 1.98 13.70 -3.35
N LYS A 108 1.62 14.48 -4.35
CA LYS A 108 2.48 14.73 -5.52
C LYS A 108 3.80 15.40 -5.14
N HIS A 109 3.78 16.27 -4.16
CA HIS A 109 5.01 16.89 -3.65
C HIS A 109 5.96 15.86 -3.00
N ILE A 110 5.41 14.82 -2.37
CA ILE A 110 6.20 13.75 -1.74
C ILE A 110 6.63 12.70 -2.76
N TRP A 111 5.70 12.23 -3.59
CA TRP A 111 5.88 11.06 -4.46
C TRP A 111 6.29 11.39 -5.90
N GLY A 112 6.18 12.66 -6.28
CA GLY A 112 6.45 13.15 -7.65
C GLY A 112 5.18 13.29 -8.49
N GLU A 113 5.25 14.20 -9.46
CA GLU A 113 4.12 14.60 -10.32
C GLU A 113 3.61 13.47 -11.24
N ARG A 114 4.42 12.45 -11.50
CA ARG A 114 4.08 11.36 -12.41
C ARG A 114 3.28 10.22 -11.77
N ARG A 115 3.08 10.25 -10.46
CA ARG A 115 2.33 9.20 -9.76
C ARG A 115 0.85 9.36 -9.98
N ILE A 116 0.18 8.23 -10.19
CA ILE A 116 -1.28 8.17 -10.26
C ILE A 116 -1.80 8.13 -8.84
N ILE A 117 -2.56 9.15 -8.47
CA ILE A 117 -3.18 9.27 -7.15
C ILE A 117 -4.69 9.16 -7.34
N LEU A 118 -5.26 8.09 -6.80
CA LEU A 118 -6.70 7.84 -6.83
C LEU A 118 -7.29 8.20 -5.46
N GLN A 119 -8.37 8.95 -5.45
CA GLN A 119 -9.06 9.33 -4.23
C GLN A 119 -10.50 8.81 -4.27
N THR A 120 -10.89 8.10 -3.23
CA THR A 120 -12.24 7.56 -3.05
C THR A 120 -12.84 8.08 -1.76
N LEU A 121 -14.08 8.56 -1.84
CA LEU A 121 -14.84 9.01 -0.69
C LEU A 121 -16.00 8.06 -0.48
N THR A 122 -16.10 7.51 0.73
CA THR A 122 -17.17 6.63 1.12
C THR A 122 -17.94 7.23 2.30
N TYR A 123 -19.25 7.23 2.21
CA TYR A 123 -20.10 7.65 3.32
C TYR A 123 -21.26 6.67 3.53
N THR A 124 -21.76 6.60 4.74
CA THR A 124 -22.94 5.80 5.05
C THR A 124 -24.16 6.71 5.11
N TYR A 125 -25.17 6.41 4.30
CA TYR A 125 -26.41 7.16 4.28
C TYR A 125 -27.07 7.19 5.67
N GLY A 126 -27.48 8.37 6.10
CA GLY A 126 -28.14 8.57 7.41
C GLY A 126 -27.19 8.62 8.61
N GLN A 127 -25.90 8.44 8.41
CA GLN A 127 -24.89 8.72 9.42
C GLN A 127 -24.23 10.08 9.16
N ASN A 128 -23.78 10.72 10.24
CA ASN A 128 -23.25 12.08 10.25
C ASN A 128 -22.33 12.41 9.07
N GLU A 129 -22.11 13.69 8.82
CA GLU A 129 -21.31 14.31 7.77
C GLU A 129 -19.82 13.92 7.79
N GLN A 130 -19.54 12.63 8.01
CA GLN A 130 -18.18 12.08 7.96
C GLN A 130 -18.03 11.17 6.73
N TYR A 131 -16.90 11.33 6.08
CA TYR A 131 -16.50 10.50 4.94
C TYR A 131 -15.29 9.68 5.32
N THR A 132 -15.21 8.43 4.87
CA THR A 132 -13.95 7.73 4.79
C THR A 132 -13.25 8.19 3.52
N HIS A 133 -12.14 8.87 3.65
CA HIS A 133 -11.31 9.31 2.55
C HIS A 133 -10.17 8.30 2.38
N GLU A 134 -10.15 7.63 1.25
CA GLU A 134 -9.08 6.70 0.87
C GLU A 134 -8.31 7.27 -0.31
N VAL A 135 -6.99 7.31 -0.17
CA VAL A 135 -6.08 7.80 -1.20
C VAL A 135 -5.12 6.69 -1.55
N THR A 136 -5.12 6.25 -2.80
CA THR A 136 -4.26 5.17 -3.28
C THR A 136 -3.23 5.69 -4.26
N ILE A 137 -1.97 5.33 -4.03
CA ILE A 137 -0.87 5.58 -4.96
C ILE A 137 -0.63 4.29 -5.74
N ASP A 138 -0.84 4.38 -7.05
CA ASP A 138 -0.59 3.29 -7.99
C ASP A 138 0.73 3.56 -8.73
N PHE A 139 1.64 2.59 -8.66
CA PHE A 139 2.94 2.70 -9.31
C PHE A 139 2.89 2.25 -10.78
N GLY A 140 1.80 1.62 -11.23
CA GLY A 140 1.54 1.29 -12.63
C GLY A 140 2.52 0.29 -13.25
N ARG A 141 3.20 -0.52 -12.43
CA ARG A 141 4.17 -1.51 -12.93
C ARG A 141 4.19 -2.79 -12.11
N THR A 142 4.64 -3.86 -12.73
CA THR A 142 5.00 -5.10 -12.07
C THR A 142 6.38 -4.97 -11.44
N ILE A 143 6.53 -5.45 -10.22
CA ILE A 143 7.80 -5.50 -9.51
C ILE A 143 8.24 -6.94 -9.26
N ASN A 144 9.54 -7.16 -9.18
CA ASN A 144 10.16 -8.43 -8.85
C ASN A 144 11.33 -8.22 -7.87
N GLU A 145 12.10 -9.26 -7.63
CA GLU A 145 13.21 -9.23 -6.66
C GLU A 145 14.29 -8.18 -6.98
N SER A 146 14.44 -7.75 -8.23
CA SER A 146 15.38 -6.68 -8.61
C SER A 146 14.94 -5.30 -8.12
N HIS A 147 13.69 -5.14 -7.66
CA HIS A 147 13.10 -3.89 -7.18
C HIS A 147 13.03 -3.82 -5.64
N VAL A 148 13.73 -4.71 -4.92
CA VAL A 148 13.74 -4.70 -3.44
C VAL A 148 14.21 -3.36 -2.89
N ASP A 149 15.25 -2.77 -3.47
CA ASP A 149 15.73 -1.45 -3.03
C ASP A 149 14.70 -0.36 -3.24
N ASP A 150 13.93 -0.41 -4.32
CA ASP A 150 12.83 0.53 -4.57
C ASP A 150 11.74 0.42 -3.50
N LEU A 151 11.40 -0.81 -3.08
CA LEU A 151 10.45 -1.04 -1.99
C LEU A 151 10.92 -0.45 -0.68
N LEU A 152 12.17 -0.64 -0.33
CA LEU A 152 12.75 -0.09 0.89
C LEU A 152 12.84 1.44 0.86
N HIS A 153 13.19 2.02 -0.29
CA HIS A 153 13.26 3.46 -0.49
C HIS A 153 11.89 4.16 -0.43
N MET A 154 10.80 3.41 -0.62
CA MET A 154 9.42 3.90 -0.50
C MET A 154 9.03 4.25 0.95
N ILE A 155 9.62 3.57 1.93
CA ILE A 155 9.21 3.65 3.33
C ILE A 155 9.31 5.06 3.91
N PRO A 156 10.40 5.83 3.72
CA PRO A 156 10.45 7.22 4.18
C PRO A 156 9.35 8.10 3.57
N TYR A 157 8.98 7.88 2.31
CA TYR A 157 7.87 8.60 1.67
C TYR A 157 6.52 8.25 2.28
N ILE A 158 6.32 6.98 2.66
CA ILE A 158 5.12 6.53 3.37
C ILE A 158 5.00 7.22 4.73
N ILE A 159 6.06 7.23 5.51
CA ILE A 159 6.07 7.88 6.84
C ILE A 159 5.76 9.37 6.70
N ARG A 160 6.41 10.05 5.77
CA ARG A 160 6.16 11.47 5.51
C ARG A 160 4.71 11.72 5.07
N SER A 161 4.15 10.84 4.26
CA SER A 161 2.74 10.92 3.85
C SER A 161 1.81 10.76 5.04
N LEU A 162 2.05 9.79 5.92
CA LEU A 162 1.30 9.60 7.15
C LEU A 162 1.32 10.85 8.03
N GLU A 163 2.47 11.50 8.18
CA GLU A 163 2.63 12.74 8.95
C GLU A 163 1.83 13.89 8.32
N GLN A 164 1.96 14.08 7.01
CA GLN A 164 1.32 15.20 6.31
C GLN A 164 -0.20 15.03 6.18
N LEU A 165 -0.70 13.81 6.04
CA LEU A 165 -2.13 13.56 5.89
C LEU A 165 -2.92 13.74 7.20
N GLN A 166 -2.28 13.73 8.37
CA GLN A 166 -2.94 13.98 9.66
C GLN A 166 -3.71 15.30 9.68
N GLN A 167 -3.23 16.32 8.98
CA GLN A 167 -3.90 17.63 8.93
C GLN A 167 -5.29 17.61 8.28
N TYR A 168 -5.57 16.59 7.46
CA TYR A 168 -6.86 16.43 6.76
C TYR A 168 -7.83 15.51 7.50
N ALA A 169 -7.34 14.77 8.49
CA ALA A 169 -8.15 13.88 9.29
C ALA A 169 -9.05 14.64 10.28
N ALA A 170 -10.24 14.10 10.49
CA ALA A 170 -11.20 14.67 11.45
C ALA A 170 -10.86 14.28 12.89
#